data_018646f67f99b1f2d309a000d6d61098
#
_entry.id   018646f67f99b1f2d309a000d6d61098
#
_cell.length_a   1.000
_cell.length_b   1.000
_cell.length_c   1.000
_cell.angle_alpha   90.00
_cell.angle_beta   90.00
_cell.angle_gamma   90.00
#
_symmetry.space_group_name_H-M   'P 1'
#
loop_
_entity.id
_entity.type
_entity.pdbx_description
1 polymer ?
#
loop_
_entity_poly.entity_id
_entity_poly.type
_entity_poly.pdbx_seq_one_letter_code
_entity_poly.pdbx_strand_id
1 'polypeptide(L)'
;MNLANQQYKVLKQTDDEYNEKFQSHIVDFKQDMTKEMNAQLLTMVSIFTALAFLIFGGISSLDNIFSVSGIPLLKIMVAGLIWGLCILNLIFVFLFCVGKMTHLNFKSTDDPDATIFQKYPIVWWCDLLLASLLLISLWLYFMQREEINIWFIDICVKNTMVSSIIGTIILCVLIIVAGWRLTIATGIIKGDENIK
;
A
#
# COMPACT_ATOMS: atom_id res chain seq x y z
N MET A 1 -24.70 -70.25 18.49
CA MET A 1 -23.56 -69.84 17.65
C MET A 1 -23.94 -68.92 16.49
N ASN A 2 -25.20 -68.61 16.26
CA ASN A 2 -25.66 -67.79 15.12
C ASN A 2 -25.77 -66.27 15.42
N LEU A 3 -26.10 -65.85 16.63
CA LEU A 3 -26.39 -64.46 16.97
C LEU A 3 -25.11 -63.58 16.97
N ALA A 4 -24.04 -64.12 17.57
CA ALA A 4 -22.74 -63.40 17.63
C ALA A 4 -22.13 -63.17 16.24
N ASN A 5 -22.31 -64.15 15.31
CA ASN A 5 -21.84 -63.99 13.92
C ASN A 5 -22.67 -62.99 13.14
N GLN A 6 -23.95 -62.86 13.41
CA GLN A 6 -24.82 -61.85 12.79
C GLN A 6 -24.44 -60.43 13.30
N GLN A 7 -24.25 -60.29 14.60
CA GLN A 7 -23.81 -59.01 15.19
C GLN A 7 -22.45 -58.58 14.65
N TYR A 8 -21.48 -59.48 14.54
CA TYR A 8 -20.18 -59.20 13.97
C TYR A 8 -20.26 -58.76 12.51
N LYS A 9 -21.09 -59.40 11.69
CA LYS A 9 -21.31 -59.01 10.30
C LYS A 9 -21.92 -57.62 10.16
N VAL A 10 -22.93 -57.30 10.98
CA VAL A 10 -23.58 -55.98 10.98
C VAL A 10 -22.60 -54.92 11.43
N LEU A 11 -21.80 -55.15 12.48
CA LEU A 11 -20.82 -54.20 12.97
C LEU A 11 -19.73 -53.91 11.93
N LYS A 12 -19.24 -54.98 11.28
CA LYS A 12 -18.23 -54.82 10.22
C LYS A 12 -18.78 -54.10 9.00
N GLN A 13 -20.01 -54.37 8.59
CA GLN A 13 -20.64 -53.66 7.48
C GLN A 13 -20.88 -52.18 7.78
N THR A 14 -21.24 -51.85 9.03
CA THR A 14 -21.38 -50.43 9.48
C THR A 14 -20.04 -49.72 9.51
N ASP A 15 -18.98 -50.41 9.93
CA ASP A 15 -17.61 -49.85 9.98
C ASP A 15 -17.06 -49.59 8.57
N ASP A 16 -17.27 -50.56 7.65
CA ASP A 16 -16.89 -50.44 6.25
C ASP A 16 -17.64 -49.27 5.55
N GLU A 17 -18.96 -49.13 5.78
CA GLU A 17 -19.78 -48.05 5.26
C GLU A 17 -19.38 -46.67 5.83
N TYR A 18 -19.05 -46.63 7.13
CA TYR A 18 -18.55 -45.41 7.77
C TYR A 18 -17.19 -44.98 7.20
N ASN A 19 -16.27 -45.92 7.04
CA ASN A 19 -14.96 -45.68 6.46
C ASN A 19 -15.04 -45.20 5.01
N GLU A 20 -15.94 -45.78 4.21
CA GLU A 20 -16.16 -45.36 2.82
C GLU A 20 -16.72 -43.93 2.74
N LYS A 21 -17.71 -43.58 3.56
CA LYS A 21 -18.24 -42.23 3.67
C LYS A 21 -17.18 -41.24 4.17
N PHE A 22 -16.39 -41.63 5.16
CA PHE A 22 -15.32 -40.80 5.68
C PHE A 22 -14.24 -40.53 4.63
N GLN A 23 -13.83 -41.52 3.89
CA GLN A 23 -12.88 -41.41 2.79
C GLN A 23 -13.40 -40.50 1.67
N SER A 24 -14.67 -40.65 1.27
CA SER A 24 -15.27 -39.79 0.25
C SER A 24 -15.30 -38.31 0.70
N HIS A 25 -15.68 -38.05 1.94
CA HIS A 25 -15.65 -36.67 2.48
C HIS A 25 -14.26 -36.10 2.55
N ILE A 26 -13.24 -36.90 2.89
CA ILE A 26 -11.83 -36.42 2.87
C ILE A 26 -11.38 -36.08 1.44
N VAL A 27 -11.73 -36.91 0.46
CA VAL A 27 -11.38 -36.70 -0.93
C VAL A 27 -12.04 -35.43 -1.46
N ASP A 28 -13.35 -35.25 -1.22
CA ASP A 28 -14.09 -34.05 -1.62
C ASP A 28 -13.51 -32.80 -0.97
N PHE A 29 -13.26 -32.82 0.32
CA PHE A 29 -12.66 -31.72 1.05
C PHE A 29 -11.26 -31.36 0.51
N LYS A 30 -10.43 -32.38 0.25
CA LYS A 30 -9.10 -32.19 -0.33
C LYS A 30 -9.16 -31.58 -1.73
N GLN A 31 -10.15 -32.02 -2.54
CA GLN A 31 -10.35 -31.50 -3.89
C GLN A 31 -10.80 -30.03 -3.87
N ASP A 32 -11.72 -29.67 -2.97
CA ASP A 32 -12.22 -28.32 -2.84
C ASP A 32 -11.12 -27.37 -2.32
N MET A 33 -10.36 -27.79 -1.30
CA MET A 33 -9.18 -27.03 -0.86
C MET A 33 -8.15 -26.81 -1.97
N THR A 34 -7.89 -27.85 -2.78
CA THR A 34 -6.94 -27.74 -3.89
C THR A 34 -7.43 -26.78 -4.96
N LYS A 35 -8.73 -26.79 -5.29
CA LYS A 35 -9.34 -25.85 -6.25
C LYS A 35 -9.27 -24.42 -5.73
N GLU A 36 -9.61 -24.20 -4.47
CA GLU A 36 -9.55 -22.89 -3.85
C GLU A 36 -8.12 -22.34 -3.81
N MET A 37 -7.16 -23.15 -3.40
CA MET A 37 -5.75 -22.79 -3.38
C MET A 37 -5.22 -22.47 -4.79
N ASN A 38 -5.59 -23.26 -5.80
CA ASN A 38 -5.20 -22.98 -7.18
C ASN A 38 -5.82 -21.68 -7.71
N ALA A 39 -7.08 -21.41 -7.39
CA ALA A 39 -7.74 -20.16 -7.76
C ALA A 39 -7.06 -18.95 -7.11
N GLN A 40 -6.69 -19.05 -5.83
CA GLN A 40 -5.95 -18.00 -5.12
C GLN A 40 -4.56 -17.78 -5.72
N LEU A 41 -3.81 -18.86 -6.03
CA LEU A 41 -2.50 -18.76 -6.68
C LEU A 41 -2.60 -18.12 -8.07
N LEU A 42 -3.58 -18.54 -8.88
CA LEU A 42 -3.80 -17.97 -10.21
C LEU A 42 -4.11 -16.48 -10.14
N THR A 43 -4.97 -16.08 -9.22
CA THR A 43 -5.31 -14.68 -8.99
C THR A 43 -4.07 -13.89 -8.55
N MET A 44 -3.28 -14.42 -7.63
CA MET A 44 -2.06 -13.78 -7.15
C MET A 44 -1.05 -13.58 -8.30
N VAL A 45 -0.81 -14.61 -9.12
CA VAL A 45 0.07 -14.50 -10.30
C VAL A 45 -0.44 -13.47 -11.29
N SER A 46 -1.75 -13.44 -11.55
CA SER A 46 -2.37 -12.47 -12.46
C SER A 46 -2.19 -11.03 -11.98
N ILE A 47 -2.37 -10.78 -10.70
CA ILE A 47 -2.17 -9.46 -10.10
C ILE A 47 -0.68 -9.07 -10.13
N PHE A 48 0.26 -9.97 -9.79
CA PHE A 48 1.69 -9.69 -9.90
C PHE A 48 2.10 -9.37 -11.33
N THR A 49 1.57 -10.10 -12.31
CA THR A 49 1.81 -9.85 -13.71
C THR A 49 1.30 -8.47 -14.13
N ALA A 50 0.07 -8.12 -13.76
CA ALA A 50 -0.51 -6.80 -14.03
C ALA A 50 0.33 -5.66 -13.40
N LEU A 51 0.76 -5.84 -12.14
CA LEU A 51 1.63 -4.88 -11.45
C LEU A 51 2.98 -4.72 -12.17
N ALA A 52 3.60 -5.82 -12.57
CA ALA A 52 4.86 -5.79 -13.31
C ALA A 52 4.71 -5.00 -14.62
N PHE A 53 3.66 -5.27 -15.41
CA PHE A 53 3.38 -4.52 -16.63
C PHE A 53 3.17 -3.03 -16.39
N LEU A 54 2.47 -2.68 -15.29
CA LEU A 54 2.21 -1.30 -14.93
C LEU A 54 3.50 -0.58 -14.52
N ILE A 55 4.36 -1.22 -13.74
CA ILE A 55 5.66 -0.67 -13.33
C ILE A 55 6.58 -0.50 -14.55
N PHE A 56 6.72 -1.53 -15.38
CA PHE A 56 7.57 -1.45 -16.57
C PHE A 56 7.05 -0.45 -17.60
N GLY A 57 5.73 -0.42 -17.83
CA GLY A 57 5.10 0.56 -18.69
C GLY A 57 5.26 1.99 -18.17
N GLY A 58 5.16 2.17 -16.86
CA GLY A 58 5.39 3.44 -16.19
C GLY A 58 6.85 3.90 -16.29
N ILE A 59 7.82 3.02 -16.07
CA ILE A 59 9.26 3.33 -16.24
C ILE A 59 9.55 3.75 -17.68
N SER A 60 9.02 3.03 -18.67
CA SER A 60 9.16 3.38 -20.09
C SER A 60 8.54 4.74 -20.40
N SER A 61 7.41 5.07 -19.78
CA SER A 61 6.79 6.39 -19.93
C SER A 61 7.65 7.51 -19.34
N LEU A 62 8.27 7.27 -18.18
CA LEU A 62 9.22 8.22 -17.56
C LEU A 62 10.46 8.43 -18.42
N ASP A 63 11.02 7.35 -18.97
CA ASP A 63 12.19 7.43 -19.85
C ASP A 63 11.92 8.33 -21.05
N ASN A 64 10.74 8.23 -21.65
CA ASN A 64 10.29 9.13 -22.70
C ASN A 64 10.21 10.60 -22.25
N ILE A 65 9.77 10.86 -21.02
CA ILE A 65 9.72 12.23 -20.46
C ILE A 65 11.13 12.76 -20.19
N PHE A 66 12.04 11.93 -19.68
CA PHE A 66 13.40 12.31 -19.37
C PHE A 66 14.29 12.48 -20.60
N SER A 67 13.98 11.78 -21.70
CA SER A 67 14.74 11.87 -22.96
C SER A 67 14.48 13.16 -23.76
N VAL A 68 13.43 13.92 -23.42
CA VAL A 68 13.13 15.20 -24.09
C VAL A 68 14.14 16.25 -23.67
N SER A 69 15.06 16.60 -24.57
CA SER A 69 16.03 17.69 -24.35
C SER A 69 15.33 19.05 -24.23
N GLY A 70 15.73 19.84 -23.23
CA GLY A 70 15.22 21.19 -23.03
C GLY A 70 14.10 21.35 -21.99
N ILE A 71 13.67 20.28 -21.33
CA ILE A 71 12.75 20.39 -20.21
C ILE A 71 13.50 20.84 -18.95
N PRO A 72 13.01 21.86 -18.22
CA PRO A 72 13.61 22.27 -16.95
C PRO A 72 13.60 21.12 -15.94
N LEU A 73 14.71 20.93 -15.22
CA LEU A 73 14.90 19.86 -14.23
C LEU A 73 13.73 19.78 -13.23
N LEU A 74 13.22 20.94 -12.78
CA LEU A 74 12.10 20.99 -11.84
C LEU A 74 10.80 20.40 -12.38
N LYS A 75 10.50 20.56 -13.68
CA LYS A 75 9.34 19.90 -14.30
C LYS A 75 9.48 18.39 -14.28
N ILE A 76 10.68 17.90 -14.58
CA ILE A 76 10.99 16.47 -14.57
C ILE A 76 10.85 15.93 -13.15
N MET A 77 11.37 16.65 -12.13
CA MET A 77 11.23 16.26 -10.72
C MET A 77 9.76 16.19 -10.29
N VAL A 78 8.96 17.20 -10.61
CA VAL A 78 7.52 17.22 -10.27
C VAL A 78 6.80 16.03 -10.93
N ALA A 79 7.02 15.80 -12.22
CA ALA A 79 6.43 14.67 -12.93
C ALA A 79 6.85 13.32 -12.33
N GLY A 80 8.14 13.14 -12.03
CA GLY A 80 8.67 11.93 -11.39
C GLY A 80 8.12 11.70 -9.99
N LEU A 81 7.95 12.75 -9.18
CA LEU A 81 7.39 12.64 -7.83
C LEU A 81 5.89 12.29 -7.85
N ILE A 82 5.11 12.90 -8.76
CA ILE A 82 3.69 12.54 -8.95
C ILE A 82 3.58 11.08 -9.36
N TRP A 83 4.38 10.66 -10.34
CA TRP A 83 4.39 9.28 -10.80
C TRP A 83 4.82 8.31 -9.68
N GLY A 84 5.89 8.63 -8.95
CA GLY A 84 6.38 7.85 -7.82
C GLY A 84 5.31 7.67 -6.74
N LEU A 85 4.59 8.74 -6.41
CA LEU A 85 3.49 8.70 -5.45
C LEU A 85 2.33 7.82 -5.93
N CYS A 86 1.98 7.89 -7.21
CA CYS A 86 0.96 7.02 -7.81
C CYS A 86 1.35 5.54 -7.75
N ILE A 87 2.59 5.21 -8.13
CA ILE A 87 3.08 3.83 -8.12
C ILE A 87 3.19 3.28 -6.70
N LEU A 88 3.69 4.07 -5.76
CA LEU A 88 3.81 3.66 -4.36
C LEU A 88 2.44 3.32 -3.78
N ASN A 89 1.46 4.20 -3.95
CA ASN A 89 0.09 3.96 -3.50
C ASN A 89 -0.52 2.71 -4.16
N LEU A 90 -0.27 2.52 -5.44
CA LEU A 90 -0.76 1.34 -6.17
C LEU A 90 -0.13 0.04 -5.62
N ILE A 91 1.18 0.05 -5.31
CA ILE A 91 1.85 -1.08 -4.66
C ILE A 91 1.21 -1.38 -3.31
N PHE A 92 0.89 -0.38 -2.50
CA PHE A 92 0.23 -0.58 -1.21
C PHE A 92 -1.19 -1.13 -1.34
N VAL A 93 -1.99 -0.60 -2.26
CA VAL A 93 -3.33 -1.15 -2.57
C VAL A 93 -3.21 -2.62 -2.97
N PHE A 94 -2.23 -2.95 -3.80
CA PHE A 94 -1.96 -4.31 -4.22
C PHE A 94 -1.59 -5.22 -3.05
N LEU A 95 -0.62 -4.81 -2.21
CA LEU A 95 -0.23 -5.57 -1.00
C LEU A 95 -1.43 -5.78 -0.07
N PHE A 96 -2.29 -4.78 0.08
CA PHE A 96 -3.52 -4.89 0.86
C PHE A 96 -4.48 -5.93 0.27
N CYS A 97 -4.67 -5.95 -1.06
CA CYS A 97 -5.51 -6.94 -1.73
C CYS A 97 -4.96 -8.36 -1.54
N VAL A 98 -3.65 -8.56 -1.74
CA VAL A 98 -2.98 -9.85 -1.51
C VAL A 98 -3.11 -10.28 -0.06
N GLY A 99 -2.87 -9.40 0.89
CA GLY A 99 -3.02 -9.69 2.31
C GLY A 99 -4.42 -10.14 2.69
N LYS A 100 -5.44 -9.50 2.11
CA LYS A 100 -6.84 -9.87 2.32
C LYS A 100 -7.16 -11.25 1.74
N MET A 101 -6.59 -11.61 0.59
CA MET A 101 -6.80 -12.91 -0.06
C MET A 101 -6.07 -14.05 0.66
N THR A 102 -4.85 -13.79 1.14
CA THR A 102 -4.02 -14.81 1.80
C THR A 102 -4.26 -14.91 3.31
N HIS A 103 -5.23 -14.15 3.84
CA HIS A 103 -5.47 -14.01 5.29
C HIS A 103 -4.23 -13.59 6.08
N LEU A 104 -3.21 -13.02 5.40
CA LEU A 104 -2.03 -12.47 6.04
C LEU A 104 -2.37 -11.13 6.70
N ASN A 105 -2.04 -11.02 7.97
CA ASN A 105 -2.31 -9.81 8.74
C ASN A 105 -1.14 -8.82 8.56
N PHE A 106 -1.25 -7.90 7.59
CA PHE A 106 -0.26 -6.81 7.37
C PHE A 106 -0.45 -5.61 8.30
N LYS A 107 -1.32 -5.73 9.28
CA LYS A 107 -1.55 -4.65 10.25
C LYS A 107 -0.40 -4.58 11.25
N SER A 108 0.02 -3.37 11.58
CA SER A 108 1.00 -3.12 12.64
C SER A 108 0.45 -3.41 14.04
N THR A 109 -0.89 -3.37 14.19
CA THR A 109 -1.58 -3.58 15.46
C THR A 109 -2.87 -4.35 15.24
N ASP A 110 -3.20 -5.30 16.11
CA ASP A 110 -4.43 -6.12 16.07
C ASP A 110 -5.58 -5.50 16.87
N ASP A 111 -5.39 -4.32 17.45
CA ASP A 111 -6.42 -3.62 18.20
C ASP A 111 -7.60 -3.26 17.28
N PRO A 112 -8.85 -3.69 17.56
CA PRO A 112 -10.02 -3.41 16.75
C PRO A 112 -10.32 -1.91 16.68
N ASP A 113 -10.04 -1.16 17.74
CA ASP A 113 -10.30 0.28 17.85
C ASP A 113 -9.18 1.15 17.27
N ALA A 114 -8.09 0.54 16.78
CA ALA A 114 -6.98 1.27 16.17
C ALA A 114 -7.41 1.95 14.88
N THR A 115 -6.99 3.21 14.71
CA THR A 115 -7.20 4.00 13.49
C THR A 115 -6.41 3.42 12.31
N ILE A 116 -6.81 3.79 11.07
CA ILE A 116 -6.13 3.36 9.85
C ILE A 116 -4.65 3.77 9.88
N PHE A 117 -4.32 4.94 10.45
CA PHE A 117 -2.96 5.43 10.62
C PHE A 117 -2.10 4.53 11.51
N GLN A 118 -2.68 3.96 12.56
CA GLN A 118 -2.02 3.02 13.47
C GLN A 118 -1.87 1.63 12.85
N LYS A 119 -2.82 1.23 12.00
CA LYS A 119 -2.77 -0.07 11.31
C LYS A 119 -1.70 -0.11 10.22
N TYR A 120 -1.46 1.02 9.53
CA TYR A 120 -0.54 1.10 8.38
C TYR A 120 0.38 2.32 8.45
N PRO A 121 1.20 2.47 9.50
CA PRO A 121 2.02 3.68 9.71
C PRO A 121 3.04 3.91 8.58
N ILE A 122 3.64 2.84 8.05
CA ILE A 122 4.68 2.92 7.00
C ILE A 122 4.14 3.59 5.73
N VAL A 123 2.91 3.26 5.32
CA VAL A 123 2.27 3.85 4.12
C VAL A 123 2.17 5.36 4.27
N TRP A 124 1.64 5.81 5.40
CA TRP A 124 1.44 7.23 5.67
C TRP A 124 2.74 8.01 5.77
N TRP A 125 3.80 7.40 6.34
CA TRP A 125 5.11 8.04 6.39
C TRP A 125 5.75 8.16 5.00
N CYS A 126 5.64 7.15 4.15
CA CYS A 126 6.12 7.19 2.77
C CYS A 126 5.36 8.24 1.94
N ASP A 127 4.03 8.27 2.07
CA ASP A 127 3.20 9.26 1.38
C ASP A 127 3.52 10.69 1.84
N LEU A 128 3.69 10.91 3.14
CA LEU A 128 4.07 12.23 3.68
C LEU A 128 5.43 12.68 3.14
N LEU A 129 6.41 11.78 3.07
CA LEU A 129 7.74 12.09 2.55
C LEU A 129 7.67 12.48 1.07
N LEU A 130 7.00 11.68 0.23
CA LEU A 130 6.86 11.97 -1.19
C LEU A 130 6.03 13.23 -1.44
N ALA A 131 4.93 13.42 -0.70
CA ALA A 131 4.11 14.62 -0.80
C ALA A 131 4.87 15.87 -0.37
N SER A 132 5.72 15.80 0.65
CA SER A 132 6.55 16.92 1.10
C SER A 132 7.58 17.31 0.03
N LEU A 133 8.26 16.34 -0.57
CA LEU A 133 9.19 16.57 -1.68
C LEU A 133 8.48 17.18 -2.90
N LEU A 134 7.27 16.71 -3.20
CA LEU A 134 6.45 17.23 -4.29
C LEU A 134 6.06 18.69 -4.02
N LEU A 135 5.63 19.02 -2.81
CA LEU A 135 5.30 20.40 -2.44
C LEU A 135 6.51 21.34 -2.54
N ILE A 136 7.68 20.90 -2.08
CA ILE A 136 8.92 21.67 -2.21
C ILE A 136 9.28 21.89 -3.69
N SER A 137 9.23 20.84 -4.51
CA SER A 137 9.53 20.92 -5.95
C SER A 137 8.55 21.82 -6.68
N LEU A 138 7.25 21.73 -6.32
CA LEU A 138 6.20 22.58 -6.89
C LEU A 138 6.41 24.04 -6.52
N TRP A 139 6.76 24.32 -5.26
CA TRP A 139 7.09 25.67 -4.78
C TRP A 139 8.26 26.26 -5.55
N LEU A 140 9.36 25.51 -5.69
CA LEU A 140 10.51 25.95 -6.47
C LEU A 140 10.17 26.19 -7.94
N TYR A 141 9.31 25.34 -8.51
CA TYR A 141 8.83 25.49 -9.89
C TYR A 141 8.01 26.78 -10.07
N PHE A 142 7.12 27.09 -9.12
CA PHE A 142 6.34 28.34 -9.15
C PHE A 142 7.25 29.57 -9.05
N MET A 143 8.27 29.51 -8.21
CA MET A 143 9.23 30.62 -8.05
C MET A 143 10.07 30.89 -9.32
N GLN A 144 10.33 29.83 -10.11
CA GLN A 144 11.11 29.95 -11.34
C GLN A 144 10.28 30.48 -12.53
N ARG A 145 8.94 30.46 -12.42
CA ARG A 145 8.03 30.84 -13.51
C ARG A 145 7.62 32.31 -13.36
N GLU A 146 8.31 33.21 -14.08
CA GLU A 146 8.08 34.68 -14.06
C GLU A 146 6.74 35.14 -14.70
N GLU A 147 5.95 34.21 -15.33
CA GLU A 147 4.81 34.61 -16.16
C GLU A 147 3.42 34.53 -15.46
N ILE A 148 3.36 34.22 -14.17
CA ILE A 148 2.07 34.11 -13.50
C ILE A 148 1.68 35.46 -12.91
N ASN A 149 0.86 36.21 -13.65
CA ASN A 149 0.33 37.54 -13.30
C ASN A 149 -0.81 37.41 -12.24
N ILE A 150 -0.46 36.97 -11.04
CA ILE A 150 -1.33 36.99 -9.87
C ILE A 150 -0.81 38.06 -8.91
N TRP A 151 -1.68 38.98 -8.46
CA TRP A 151 -1.36 40.07 -7.53
C TRP A 151 -0.48 39.65 -6.33
N PHE A 152 -0.67 38.44 -5.81
CA PHE A 152 0.15 37.88 -4.72
C PHE A 152 1.60 37.60 -5.17
N ILE A 153 1.79 37.25 -6.43
CA ILE A 153 3.09 36.91 -7.01
C ILE A 153 3.89 38.17 -7.32
N ASP A 154 3.22 39.26 -7.70
CA ASP A 154 3.88 40.55 -7.93
C ASP A 154 4.58 41.09 -6.66
N ILE A 155 3.97 40.88 -5.49
CA ILE A 155 4.59 41.22 -4.19
C ILE A 155 5.78 40.28 -3.91
N CYS A 156 5.66 39.00 -4.28
CA CYS A 156 6.72 38.00 -4.10
C CYS A 156 7.89 38.21 -5.06
N VAL A 157 7.64 38.59 -6.30
CA VAL A 157 8.65 38.78 -7.35
C VAL A 157 9.46 40.08 -7.12
N LYS A 158 8.87 41.13 -6.53
CA LYS A 158 9.58 42.37 -6.24
C LYS A 158 10.74 42.19 -5.26
N ASN A 159 10.70 41.14 -4.41
CA ASN A 159 11.78 40.74 -3.52
C ASN A 159 11.98 39.22 -3.57
N THR A 160 12.31 38.69 -4.74
CA THR A 160 12.34 37.22 -5.04
C THR A 160 13.18 36.43 -4.03
N MET A 161 14.32 36.94 -3.58
CA MET A 161 15.14 36.22 -2.57
C MET A 161 14.45 36.14 -1.21
N VAL A 162 13.88 37.23 -0.72
CA VAL A 162 13.21 37.27 0.59
C VAL A 162 11.95 36.42 0.59
N SER A 163 11.17 36.51 -0.48
CA SER A 163 9.95 35.73 -0.66
C SER A 163 10.22 34.22 -0.78
N SER A 164 11.27 33.84 -1.51
CA SER A 164 11.69 32.42 -1.62
C SER A 164 12.09 31.85 -0.26
N ILE A 165 12.87 32.62 0.54
CA ILE A 165 13.29 32.18 1.87
C ILE A 165 12.08 32.06 2.81
N ILE A 166 11.21 33.06 2.85
CA ILE A 166 10.02 33.04 3.72
C ILE A 166 9.08 31.88 3.32
N GLY A 167 8.80 31.72 2.02
CA GLY A 167 7.94 30.63 1.52
C GLY A 167 8.52 29.27 1.83
N THR A 168 9.82 29.08 1.68
CA THR A 168 10.48 27.80 2.03
C THR A 168 10.40 27.54 3.55
N ILE A 169 10.57 28.54 4.39
CA ILE A 169 10.44 28.40 5.84
C ILE A 169 9.00 28.01 6.22
N ILE A 170 7.99 28.67 5.65
CA ILE A 170 6.58 28.36 5.90
C ILE A 170 6.28 26.92 5.48
N LEU A 171 6.77 26.49 4.32
CA LEU A 171 6.56 25.15 3.79
C LEU A 171 7.24 24.09 4.67
N CYS A 172 8.49 24.35 5.14
CA CYS A 172 9.17 23.47 6.09
C CYS A 172 8.40 23.34 7.41
N VAL A 173 7.86 24.45 7.94
CA VAL A 173 7.05 24.42 9.17
C VAL A 173 5.79 23.59 8.96
N LEU A 174 5.09 23.73 7.83
CA LEU A 174 3.91 22.93 7.51
C LEU A 174 4.23 21.43 7.44
N ILE A 175 5.36 21.06 6.82
CA ILE A 175 5.80 19.66 6.74
C ILE A 175 6.12 19.09 8.13
N ILE A 176 6.81 19.88 8.97
CA ILE A 176 7.14 19.48 10.35
C ILE A 176 5.86 19.28 11.17
N VAL A 177 4.89 20.21 11.07
CA VAL A 177 3.60 20.10 11.75
C VAL A 177 2.81 18.87 11.26
N ALA A 178 2.79 18.61 9.94
CA ALA A 178 2.16 17.43 9.36
C ALA A 178 2.83 16.13 9.86
N GLY A 179 4.15 16.09 9.90
CA GLY A 179 4.92 14.99 10.46
C GLY A 179 4.62 14.74 11.94
N TRP A 180 4.58 15.82 12.74
CA TRP A 180 4.20 15.71 14.16
C TRP A 180 2.78 15.18 14.34
N ARG A 181 1.80 15.71 13.58
CA ARG A 181 0.43 15.21 13.59
C ARG A 181 0.36 13.72 13.21
N LEU A 182 1.13 13.32 12.21
CA LEU A 182 1.21 11.92 11.81
C LEU A 182 1.82 11.04 12.90
N THR A 183 2.88 11.50 13.58
CA THR A 183 3.53 10.77 14.68
C THR A 183 2.55 10.55 15.85
N ILE A 184 1.75 11.56 16.19
CA ILE A 184 0.69 11.44 17.20
C ILE A 184 -0.41 10.48 16.73
N ALA A 185 -0.84 10.59 15.47
CA ALA A 185 -1.89 9.74 14.90
C ALA A 185 -1.48 8.27 14.77
N THR A 186 -0.19 7.98 14.49
CA THR A 186 0.35 6.63 14.42
C THR A 186 0.62 6.00 15.79
N GLY A 187 0.54 6.79 16.88
CA GLY A 187 0.71 6.29 18.25
C GLY A 187 2.16 5.94 18.63
N ILE A 188 3.13 6.28 17.81
CA ILE A 188 4.56 5.98 18.06
C ILE A 188 5.03 6.60 19.39
N ILE A 189 4.50 7.76 19.79
CA ILE A 189 4.86 8.47 21.03
C ILE A 189 4.16 7.89 22.27
N LYS A 190 3.06 7.12 22.13
CA LYS A 190 2.32 6.55 23.26
C LYS A 190 2.99 5.32 23.91
N GLY A 191 4.10 4.83 23.35
CA GLY A 191 4.79 3.62 23.80
C GLY A 191 5.55 3.76 25.12
N ASP A 192 5.83 4.97 25.62
CA ASP A 192 6.71 5.16 26.80
C ASP A 192 5.97 5.37 28.14
N GLU A 193 4.65 5.56 28.15
CA GLU A 193 3.91 5.78 29.41
C GLU A 193 3.45 4.49 30.13
N ASN A 194 3.58 3.32 29.53
CA ASN A 194 3.15 2.04 30.11
C ASN A 194 4.28 1.16 30.63
N ILE A 195 5.50 1.71 30.77
CA ILE A 195 6.63 1.03 31.45
C ILE A 195 6.94 1.79 32.75
N LYS A 196 5.99 1.74 33.69
CA LYS A 196 6.25 2.02 35.11
C LYS A 196 5.39 1.13 35.97
#